data_0c4b46e07165727eed29415a9d844e25
#
_entry.id   0c4b46e07165727eed29415a9d844e25
#
_cell.length_a   1.000
_cell.length_b   1.000
_cell.length_c   1.000
_cell.angle_alpha   90.00
_cell.angle_beta   90.00
_cell.angle_gamma   90.00
#
_symmetry.space_group_name_H-M   'P 1'
#
loop_
_entity.id
_entity.type
_entity.pdbx_description
1 polymer ?
#
loop_
_entity_poly.entity_id
_entity_poly.type
_entity_poly.pdbx_seq_one_letter_code
_entity_poly.pdbx_strand_id
1 'polypeptide(L)'
;MPKRLGKFELPSKLTKVEEGATPTYAKFIAEPFEAGYGHTVGNSLRRVLLSSIEGAAISSIKIDGVNHEFQSIDGVVEDVTEIVLNLKKILIVSHKRDTISLGIKVAKAGAVTAADIQPDANIQIINPEQVICTLDSKRTFEAEIEIKTGRGYCPGEQNKKEEQAIGVIPIDSLFSPVRLVKYAVENTRVGQITDYDKLILEIRTDGRITPDDALKQAASILNHHLDVFDRVSEEAYEFESQQSEVSEEQNKLRKLLNMSVNEIELSVRAANCLNNANITTVGELAMKTEQEMLKYRNFGKKSLNEIKEKLEALGLSLGMKFDERLLDAKKEA
;
A
#
# COMPACT_ATOMS: atom_id res chain seq x y z
N MET A 1 -1.70 -30.90 15.22
CA MET A 1 -0.44 -30.10 15.36
C MET A 1 -0.10 -29.53 13.98
N PRO A 2 0.21 -28.25 13.85
CA PRO A 2 0.60 -27.70 12.57
C PRO A 2 1.83 -28.42 12.02
N LYS A 3 1.84 -28.68 10.70
CA LYS A 3 3.02 -29.25 10.04
C LYS A 3 4.07 -28.16 9.90
N ARG A 4 5.26 -28.35 10.49
CA ARG A 4 6.38 -27.42 10.33
C ARG A 4 7.09 -27.71 9.02
N LEU A 5 7.18 -26.68 8.19
CA LEU A 5 8.01 -26.65 6.98
C LEU A 5 9.38 -26.10 7.32
N GLY A 6 10.42 -26.57 6.59
CA GLY A 6 11.78 -26.12 6.79
C GLY A 6 11.96 -24.61 6.67
N LYS A 7 13.12 -24.12 7.09
CA LYS A 7 13.46 -22.71 7.08
C LYS A 7 13.61 -22.20 5.64
N PHE A 8 12.80 -21.20 5.29
CA PHE A 8 12.89 -20.47 4.03
C PHE A 8 13.48 -19.07 4.29
N GLU A 9 14.44 -18.69 3.47
CA GLU A 9 14.94 -17.31 3.49
C GLU A 9 13.97 -16.42 2.70
N LEU A 10 13.28 -15.54 3.42
CA LEU A 10 12.30 -14.62 2.86
C LEU A 10 12.88 -13.19 2.81
N PRO A 11 12.51 -12.38 1.81
CA PRO A 11 12.94 -10.99 1.77
C PRO A 11 12.41 -10.25 2.99
N SER A 12 13.31 -9.78 3.82
CA SER A 12 12.99 -9.04 5.06
C SER A 12 12.70 -7.57 4.80
N LYS A 13 13.18 -7.03 3.68
CA LYS A 13 13.08 -5.61 3.36
C LYS A 13 12.87 -5.36 1.86
N LEU A 14 11.91 -4.51 1.55
CA LEU A 14 11.75 -3.90 0.23
C LEU A 14 12.44 -2.53 0.26
N THR A 15 13.46 -2.35 -0.57
CA THR A 15 14.20 -1.09 -0.67
C THR A 15 13.79 -0.36 -1.94
N LYS A 16 13.32 0.88 -1.80
CA LYS A 16 13.08 1.78 -2.92
C LYS A 16 14.39 2.53 -3.23
N VAL A 17 14.81 2.51 -4.47
CA VAL A 17 15.97 3.28 -4.94
C VAL A 17 15.53 4.72 -5.14
N GLU A 18 16.11 5.65 -4.38
CA GLU A 18 15.76 7.07 -4.45
C GLU A 18 16.37 7.77 -5.68
N GLU A 19 17.52 7.26 -6.16
CA GLU A 19 18.19 7.80 -7.33
C GLU A 19 17.34 7.58 -8.59
N GLY A 20 16.91 8.67 -9.22
CA GLY A 20 16.04 8.66 -10.39
C GLY A 20 14.57 8.38 -10.11
N ALA A 21 14.14 8.26 -8.86
CA ALA A 21 12.73 8.12 -8.51
C ALA A 21 11.95 9.40 -8.81
N THR A 22 10.78 9.24 -9.40
CA THR A 22 9.82 10.33 -9.67
C THR A 22 8.44 9.93 -9.15
N PRO A 23 7.47 10.83 -9.07
CA PRO A 23 6.10 10.47 -8.71
C PRO A 23 5.48 9.40 -9.61
N THR A 24 6.01 9.25 -10.85
CA THR A 24 5.52 8.31 -11.87
C THR A 24 6.47 7.15 -12.14
N TYR A 25 7.67 7.13 -11.54
CA TYR A 25 8.65 6.07 -11.74
C TYR A 25 9.35 5.70 -10.45
N ALA A 26 9.43 4.42 -10.15
CA ALA A 26 10.24 3.92 -9.05
C ALA A 26 10.88 2.57 -9.38
N LYS A 27 12.05 2.34 -8.77
CA LYS A 27 12.78 1.08 -8.79
C LYS A 27 12.79 0.48 -7.39
N PHE A 28 12.32 -0.76 -7.27
CA PHE A 28 12.26 -1.52 -6.03
C PHE A 28 13.23 -2.68 -6.07
N ILE A 29 13.87 -2.95 -4.94
CA ILE A 29 14.79 -4.07 -4.76
C ILE A 29 14.29 -4.88 -3.57
N ALA A 30 14.06 -6.17 -3.78
CA ALA A 30 13.70 -7.11 -2.75
C ALA A 30 14.71 -8.26 -2.73
N GLU A 31 15.30 -8.53 -1.60
CA GLU A 31 16.30 -9.58 -1.38
C GLU A 31 16.33 -9.99 0.10
N PRO A 32 16.75 -11.23 0.42
CA PRO A 32 17.02 -12.34 -0.48
C PRO A 32 15.74 -13.13 -0.81
N PHE A 33 15.71 -13.80 -1.95
CA PHE A 33 14.77 -14.88 -2.26
C PHE A 33 15.57 -16.16 -2.50
N GLU A 34 14.97 -17.31 -2.25
CA GLU A 34 15.56 -18.58 -2.70
C GLU A 34 15.60 -18.65 -4.22
N ALA A 35 16.54 -19.44 -4.74
CA ALA A 35 16.79 -19.59 -6.18
C ALA A 35 15.52 -19.90 -6.96
N GLY A 36 15.23 -19.10 -7.99
CA GLY A 36 14.04 -19.20 -8.86
C GLY A 36 12.80 -18.44 -8.36
N TYR A 37 12.70 -18.11 -7.06
CA TYR A 37 11.54 -17.36 -6.54
C TYR A 37 11.52 -15.92 -7.01
N GLY A 38 12.68 -15.30 -7.24
CA GLY A 38 12.76 -13.96 -7.83
C GLY A 38 12.02 -13.87 -9.17
N HIS A 39 12.19 -14.87 -10.04
CA HIS A 39 11.46 -14.94 -11.32
C HIS A 39 9.97 -15.19 -11.15
N THR A 40 9.59 -16.10 -10.25
CA THR A 40 8.17 -16.44 -9.99
C THR A 40 7.40 -15.23 -9.49
N VAL A 41 7.92 -14.57 -8.46
CA VAL A 41 7.29 -13.39 -7.84
C VAL A 41 7.34 -12.20 -8.80
N GLY A 42 8.50 -11.93 -9.43
CA GLY A 42 8.68 -10.82 -10.36
C GLY A 42 7.73 -10.89 -11.57
N ASN A 43 7.59 -12.07 -12.20
CA ASN A 43 6.67 -12.26 -13.30
C ASN A 43 5.19 -12.14 -12.86
N SER A 44 4.84 -12.72 -11.72
CA SER A 44 3.48 -12.64 -11.18
C SER A 44 3.08 -11.19 -10.89
N LEU A 45 3.92 -10.44 -10.21
CA LEU A 45 3.69 -9.01 -9.94
C LEU A 45 3.61 -8.19 -11.22
N ARG A 46 4.52 -8.43 -12.19
CA ARG A 46 4.47 -7.74 -13.49
C ARG A 46 3.14 -7.96 -14.20
N ARG A 47 2.63 -9.18 -14.23
CA ARG A 47 1.35 -9.49 -14.89
C ARG A 47 0.19 -8.79 -14.21
N VAL A 48 0.12 -8.86 -12.87
CA VAL A 48 -0.95 -8.22 -12.09
C VAL A 48 -0.90 -6.70 -12.23
N LEU A 49 0.30 -6.09 -12.16
CA LEU A 49 0.48 -4.64 -12.33
C LEU A 49 -0.03 -4.14 -13.69
N LEU A 50 0.21 -4.87 -14.77
CA LEU A 50 -0.19 -4.45 -16.11
C LEU A 50 -1.67 -4.69 -16.41
N SER A 51 -2.30 -5.71 -15.79
CA SER A 51 -3.65 -6.15 -16.18
C SER A 51 -4.74 -5.88 -15.16
N SER A 52 -4.39 -5.78 -13.86
CA SER A 52 -5.41 -5.91 -12.80
C SER A 52 -5.60 -4.65 -11.97
N ILE A 53 -4.75 -3.64 -12.13
CA ILE A 53 -4.92 -2.36 -11.44
C ILE A 53 -6.10 -1.60 -12.04
N GLU A 54 -7.01 -1.13 -11.19
CA GLU A 54 -8.18 -0.36 -11.57
C GLU A 54 -7.79 1.09 -11.92
N GLY A 55 -8.50 1.66 -12.89
CA GLY A 55 -8.41 3.07 -13.23
C GLY A 55 -9.69 3.58 -13.86
N ALA A 56 -9.80 4.89 -14.03
CA ALA A 56 -10.93 5.53 -14.70
C ALA A 56 -10.53 6.00 -16.10
N ALA A 57 -11.46 5.93 -17.03
CA ALA A 57 -11.27 6.42 -18.40
C ALA A 57 -12.61 6.86 -19.01
N ILE A 58 -12.55 7.70 -20.03
CA ILE A 58 -13.72 8.09 -20.83
C ILE A 58 -14.14 6.88 -21.67
N SER A 59 -15.42 6.52 -21.60
CA SER A 59 -16.01 5.38 -22.30
C SER A 59 -16.83 5.77 -23.51
N SER A 60 -17.45 6.96 -23.49
CA SER A 60 -18.21 7.50 -24.61
C SER A 60 -18.25 9.02 -24.58
N ILE A 61 -18.53 9.61 -25.74
CA ILE A 61 -18.83 11.03 -25.90
C ILE A 61 -20.08 11.23 -26.73
N LYS A 62 -20.83 12.24 -26.39
CA LYS A 62 -21.91 12.79 -27.22
C LYS A 62 -21.64 14.26 -27.45
N ILE A 63 -21.53 14.66 -28.72
CA ILE A 63 -21.29 16.04 -29.12
C ILE A 63 -22.57 16.56 -29.79
N ASP A 64 -22.98 17.77 -29.43
CA ASP A 64 -24.18 18.36 -30.03
C ASP A 64 -24.01 18.60 -31.52
N GLY A 65 -24.97 18.10 -32.32
CA GLY A 65 -24.96 18.18 -33.78
C GLY A 65 -24.06 17.14 -34.48
N VAL A 66 -23.52 16.15 -33.76
CA VAL A 66 -22.71 15.07 -34.32
C VAL A 66 -23.43 13.73 -34.21
N ASN A 67 -23.47 12.97 -35.34
CA ASN A 67 -24.14 11.68 -35.40
C ASN A 67 -23.17 10.49 -35.49
N HIS A 68 -21.97 10.70 -35.98
CA HIS A 68 -20.94 9.66 -36.14
C HIS A 68 -19.51 10.20 -36.05
N GLU A 69 -18.57 9.35 -35.81
CA GLU A 69 -17.15 9.68 -35.55
C GLU A 69 -16.38 10.27 -36.75
N PHE A 70 -16.86 10.07 -37.97
CA PHE A 70 -16.20 10.58 -39.19
C PHE A 70 -16.78 11.93 -39.68
N GLN A 71 -17.43 12.66 -38.81
CA GLN A 71 -18.01 13.95 -39.11
C GLN A 71 -17.06 15.09 -38.73
N SER A 72 -17.06 16.17 -39.50
CA SER A 72 -16.42 17.43 -39.11
C SER A 72 -17.45 18.36 -38.48
N ILE A 73 -17.00 19.25 -37.61
CA ILE A 73 -17.84 20.21 -36.88
C ILE A 73 -17.49 21.61 -37.41
N ASP A 74 -18.47 22.33 -37.96
CA ASP A 74 -18.23 23.69 -38.46
C ASP A 74 -17.72 24.59 -37.32
N GLY A 75 -16.60 25.29 -37.55
CA GLY A 75 -15.98 26.19 -36.57
C GLY A 75 -15.13 25.47 -35.51
N VAL A 76 -14.86 24.19 -35.67
CA VAL A 76 -13.85 23.43 -34.95
C VAL A 76 -12.78 22.99 -35.92
N VAL A 77 -11.51 23.13 -35.55
CA VAL A 77 -10.37 22.86 -36.44
C VAL A 77 -10.19 21.35 -36.60
N GLU A 78 -10.31 20.61 -35.48
CA GLU A 78 -10.15 19.17 -35.44
C GLU A 78 -11.46 18.45 -35.86
N ASP A 79 -11.34 17.30 -36.50
CA ASP A 79 -12.44 16.41 -36.75
C ASP A 79 -12.85 15.61 -35.49
N VAL A 80 -14.00 14.95 -35.53
CA VAL A 80 -14.50 14.18 -34.37
C VAL A 80 -13.55 13.04 -34.02
N THR A 81 -12.88 12.43 -34.98
CA THR A 81 -11.88 11.37 -34.75
C THR A 81 -10.69 11.89 -33.95
N GLU A 82 -10.17 13.10 -34.32
CA GLU A 82 -9.07 13.74 -33.59
C GLU A 82 -9.50 14.13 -32.18
N ILE A 83 -10.74 14.64 -32.00
CA ILE A 83 -11.31 14.93 -30.68
C ILE A 83 -11.33 13.68 -29.82
N VAL A 84 -11.79 12.55 -30.35
CA VAL A 84 -11.80 11.25 -29.65
C VAL A 84 -10.37 10.81 -29.28
N LEU A 85 -9.39 10.97 -30.16
CA LEU A 85 -7.99 10.64 -29.87
C LEU A 85 -7.40 11.54 -28.79
N ASN A 86 -7.80 12.81 -28.73
CA ASN A 86 -7.37 13.73 -27.69
C ASN A 86 -8.03 13.40 -26.35
N LEU A 87 -9.32 13.03 -26.32
CA LEU A 87 -10.01 12.58 -25.12
C LEU A 87 -9.39 11.34 -24.50
N LYS A 88 -8.88 10.40 -25.31
CA LYS A 88 -8.15 9.21 -24.82
C LYS A 88 -6.87 9.55 -24.03
N LYS A 89 -6.30 10.73 -24.25
CA LYS A 89 -5.09 11.22 -23.56
C LYS A 89 -5.39 11.82 -22.18
N ILE A 90 -6.67 12.10 -21.87
CA ILE A 90 -7.05 12.68 -20.58
C ILE A 90 -6.91 11.61 -19.49
N LEU A 91 -6.18 11.97 -18.43
CA LEU A 91 -5.91 11.12 -17.29
C LEU A 91 -6.86 11.49 -16.15
N ILE A 92 -7.72 10.53 -15.78
CA ILE A 92 -8.81 10.73 -14.84
C ILE A 92 -8.65 9.76 -13.66
N VAL A 93 -8.81 10.31 -12.44
CA VAL A 93 -8.96 9.54 -11.21
C VAL A 93 -10.41 9.68 -10.75
N SER A 94 -11.08 8.57 -10.54
CA SER A 94 -12.44 8.51 -9.97
C SER A 94 -12.44 7.90 -8.59
N HIS A 95 -13.12 8.52 -7.65
CA HIS A 95 -13.31 8.01 -6.29
C HIS A 95 -14.58 7.16 -6.16
N LYS A 96 -15.40 7.11 -7.21
CA LYS A 96 -16.61 6.25 -7.31
C LYS A 96 -16.42 5.20 -8.40
N ARG A 97 -17.08 4.06 -8.22
CA ARG A 97 -17.11 2.97 -9.21
C ARG A 97 -18.23 3.11 -10.23
N ASP A 98 -19.21 3.93 -9.92
CA ASP A 98 -20.37 4.15 -10.81
C ASP A 98 -19.95 4.94 -12.05
N THR A 99 -20.69 4.77 -13.14
CA THR A 99 -20.52 5.58 -14.34
C THR A 99 -20.96 7.02 -14.04
N ILE A 100 -20.14 7.98 -14.42
CA ILE A 100 -20.38 9.42 -14.20
C ILE A 100 -20.41 10.12 -15.55
N SER A 101 -21.45 10.94 -15.80
CA SER A 101 -21.54 11.81 -16.98
C SER A 101 -21.14 13.22 -16.60
N LEU A 102 -20.26 13.83 -17.40
CA LEU A 102 -19.79 15.22 -17.23
C LEU A 102 -20.01 16.00 -18.52
N GLY A 103 -20.42 17.24 -18.38
CA GLY A 103 -20.62 18.16 -19.49
C GLY A 103 -19.34 18.97 -19.81
N ILE A 104 -19.19 19.33 -21.07
CA ILE A 104 -18.23 20.33 -21.55
C ILE A 104 -19.02 21.40 -22.25
N LYS A 105 -18.88 22.67 -21.84
CA LYS A 105 -19.59 23.79 -22.48
C LYS A 105 -18.66 25.00 -22.57
N VAL A 106 -18.21 25.29 -23.79
CA VAL A 106 -17.32 26.41 -24.09
C VAL A 106 -17.90 27.25 -25.23
N ALA A 107 -17.98 28.57 -25.02
CA ALA A 107 -18.51 29.53 -26.00
C ALA A 107 -17.45 30.55 -26.49
N LYS A 108 -16.16 30.33 -26.15
CA LYS A 108 -15.07 31.22 -26.51
C LYS A 108 -14.24 30.59 -27.60
N ALA A 109 -13.80 31.37 -28.61
CA ALA A 109 -12.81 30.95 -29.57
C ALA A 109 -11.46 30.67 -28.87
N GLY A 110 -10.76 29.63 -29.31
CA GLY A 110 -9.49 29.18 -28.76
C GLY A 110 -9.49 27.68 -28.41
N ALA A 111 -8.45 27.25 -27.74
CA ALA A 111 -8.32 25.84 -27.34
C ALA A 111 -9.32 25.51 -26.22
N VAL A 112 -10.04 24.41 -26.39
CA VAL A 112 -10.83 23.73 -25.36
C VAL A 112 -9.94 22.69 -24.73
N THR A 113 -9.79 22.75 -23.42
CA THR A 113 -8.89 21.89 -22.66
C THR A 113 -9.64 20.99 -21.69
N ALA A 114 -8.97 20.01 -21.12
CA ALA A 114 -9.56 19.15 -20.08
C ALA A 114 -10.00 19.93 -18.83
N ALA A 115 -9.47 21.14 -18.58
CA ALA A 115 -9.89 22.03 -17.51
C ALA A 115 -11.32 22.60 -17.72
N ASP A 116 -11.82 22.60 -18.96
CA ASP A 116 -13.18 23.08 -19.31
C ASP A 116 -14.28 22.02 -19.05
N ILE A 117 -13.90 20.81 -18.67
CA ILE A 117 -14.82 19.76 -18.24
C ILE A 117 -15.44 20.19 -16.91
N GLN A 118 -16.78 20.10 -16.80
CA GLN A 118 -17.49 20.49 -15.59
C GLN A 118 -16.96 19.69 -14.38
N PRO A 119 -16.54 20.38 -13.31
CA PRO A 119 -15.96 19.71 -12.15
C PRO A 119 -17.01 18.87 -11.41
N ASP A 120 -16.62 17.66 -10.99
CA ASP A 120 -17.36 16.82 -10.06
C ASP A 120 -16.47 16.51 -8.84
N ALA A 121 -17.05 16.46 -7.65
CA ALA A 121 -16.31 16.21 -6.40
C ALA A 121 -15.63 14.84 -6.37
N ASN A 122 -16.06 13.89 -7.19
CA ASN A 122 -15.55 12.53 -7.23
C ASN A 122 -14.54 12.30 -8.37
N ILE A 123 -14.32 13.29 -9.22
CA ILE A 123 -13.45 13.19 -10.41
C ILE A 123 -12.31 14.19 -10.29
N GLN A 124 -11.10 13.69 -10.46
CA GLN A 124 -9.90 14.52 -10.56
C GLN A 124 -9.23 14.29 -11.91
N ILE A 125 -8.97 15.38 -12.62
CA ILE A 125 -8.21 15.37 -13.89
C ILE A 125 -6.75 15.68 -13.55
N ILE A 126 -5.83 14.81 -13.99
CA ILE A 126 -4.40 14.92 -13.68
C ILE A 126 -3.68 15.87 -14.65
N ASN A 127 -4.14 15.90 -15.92
CA ASN A 127 -3.56 16.73 -17.00
C ASN A 127 -4.59 17.73 -17.55
N PRO A 128 -4.96 18.77 -16.79
CA PRO A 128 -5.98 19.73 -17.18
C PRO A 128 -5.61 20.56 -18.43
N GLU A 129 -4.33 20.64 -18.76
CA GLU A 129 -3.79 21.34 -19.95
C GLU A 129 -3.98 20.56 -21.25
N GLN A 130 -4.43 19.30 -21.20
CA GLN A 130 -4.65 18.48 -22.40
C GLN A 130 -5.71 19.11 -23.29
N VAL A 131 -5.33 19.49 -24.51
CA VAL A 131 -6.24 20.07 -25.50
C VAL A 131 -7.18 18.96 -26.02
N ILE A 132 -8.47 19.27 -26.08
CA ILE A 132 -9.54 18.45 -26.64
C ILE A 132 -9.78 18.82 -28.09
N CYS A 133 -10.06 20.12 -28.33
CA CYS A 133 -10.26 20.69 -29.67
C CYS A 133 -9.99 22.20 -29.66
N THR A 134 -9.93 22.82 -30.85
CA THR A 134 -9.72 24.24 -31.05
C THR A 134 -10.91 24.88 -31.77
N LEU A 135 -11.49 25.90 -31.19
CA LEU A 135 -12.60 26.65 -31.78
C LEU A 135 -12.05 27.81 -32.59
N ASP A 136 -12.28 27.84 -33.91
CA ASP A 136 -11.83 28.93 -34.83
C ASP A 136 -12.77 30.13 -34.71
N SER A 137 -14.01 29.97 -34.40
CA SER A 137 -15.03 31.01 -34.30
C SER A 137 -15.76 31.01 -32.97
N LYS A 138 -16.53 32.10 -32.69
CA LYS A 138 -17.43 32.16 -31.52
C LYS A 138 -18.62 31.21 -31.72
N ARG A 139 -18.39 29.92 -31.51
CA ARG A 139 -19.39 28.89 -31.49
C ARG A 139 -19.45 28.28 -30.10
N THR A 140 -20.61 27.88 -29.65
CA THR A 140 -20.75 27.07 -28.42
C THR A 140 -20.41 25.61 -28.77
N PHE A 141 -19.34 25.10 -28.17
CA PHE A 141 -19.05 23.68 -28.17
C PHE A 141 -19.70 23.04 -26.94
N GLU A 142 -20.60 22.09 -27.16
CA GLU A 142 -21.33 21.41 -26.11
C GLU A 142 -21.18 19.90 -26.32
N ALA A 143 -20.67 19.23 -25.31
CA ALA A 143 -20.44 17.79 -25.32
C ALA A 143 -20.69 17.19 -23.95
N GLU A 144 -21.10 15.94 -23.92
CA GLU A 144 -21.25 15.11 -22.73
C GLU A 144 -20.31 13.91 -22.82
N ILE A 145 -19.49 13.70 -21.81
CA ILE A 145 -18.56 12.57 -21.70
C ILE A 145 -19.02 11.63 -20.58
N GLU A 146 -18.91 10.33 -20.84
CA GLU A 146 -19.20 9.30 -19.86
C GLU A 146 -17.89 8.68 -19.39
N ILE A 147 -17.67 8.66 -18.07
CA ILE A 147 -16.48 8.14 -17.42
C ILE A 147 -16.86 6.86 -16.69
N LYS A 148 -16.05 5.80 -16.91
CA LYS A 148 -16.21 4.51 -16.23
C LYS A 148 -14.92 4.14 -15.50
N THR A 149 -15.06 3.33 -14.45
CA THR A 149 -13.95 2.65 -13.78
C THR A 149 -13.87 1.21 -14.28
N GLY A 150 -12.67 0.75 -14.57
CA GLY A 150 -12.43 -0.59 -15.11
C GLY A 150 -10.99 -1.04 -14.93
N ARG A 151 -10.63 -2.14 -15.62
CA ARG A 151 -9.29 -2.73 -15.60
C ARG A 151 -8.79 -2.99 -17.02
N GLY A 152 -7.48 -2.84 -17.22
CA GLY A 152 -6.85 -3.13 -18.48
C GLY A 152 -7.32 -2.23 -19.62
N TYR A 153 -7.69 -2.83 -20.76
CA TYR A 153 -8.15 -2.16 -21.97
C TYR A 153 -9.54 -2.68 -22.37
N CYS A 154 -10.44 -1.77 -22.70
CA CYS A 154 -11.78 -2.07 -23.18
C CYS A 154 -11.97 -1.42 -24.56
N PRO A 155 -12.15 -2.18 -25.65
CA PRO A 155 -12.43 -1.63 -26.97
C PRO A 155 -13.79 -0.93 -26.99
N GLY A 156 -13.93 0.10 -27.85
CA GLY A 156 -15.16 0.90 -27.96
C GLY A 156 -16.41 0.08 -28.26
N GLU A 157 -16.29 -1.01 -29.00
CA GLU A 157 -17.40 -1.93 -29.27
C GLU A 157 -18.02 -2.51 -27.99
N GLN A 158 -17.21 -2.81 -26.97
CA GLN A 158 -17.68 -3.31 -25.68
C GLN A 158 -18.25 -2.19 -24.79
N ASN A 159 -17.89 -0.94 -25.05
CA ASN A 159 -18.47 0.21 -24.38
C ASN A 159 -19.84 0.60 -24.94
N LYS A 160 -20.20 0.07 -26.12
CA LYS A 160 -21.49 0.30 -26.76
C LYS A 160 -22.59 -0.38 -25.96
N LYS A 161 -23.64 0.38 -25.57
CA LYS A 161 -24.84 -0.13 -24.91
C LYS A 161 -25.86 -0.58 -25.98
N GLU A 162 -26.64 -1.64 -25.72
CA GLU A 162 -27.66 -2.14 -26.66
C GLU A 162 -28.73 -1.07 -26.98
N GLU A 163 -29.09 -0.21 -26.02
CA GLU A 163 -30.04 0.88 -26.19
C GLU A 163 -29.35 2.25 -26.21
N GLN A 164 -28.27 2.39 -27.01
CA GLN A 164 -27.54 3.65 -27.06
C GLN A 164 -28.28 4.70 -27.89
N ALA A 165 -28.38 5.93 -27.35
CA ALA A 165 -28.98 7.05 -28.06
C ALA A 165 -28.16 7.39 -29.32
N ILE A 166 -28.83 7.84 -30.38
CA ILE A 166 -28.18 8.28 -31.62
C ILE A 166 -27.24 9.46 -31.29
N GLY A 167 -26.05 9.46 -31.88
CA GLY A 167 -25.03 10.52 -31.68
C GLY A 167 -24.08 10.25 -30.49
N VAL A 168 -24.25 9.17 -29.72
CA VAL A 168 -23.25 8.76 -28.72
C VAL A 168 -22.18 7.92 -29.41
N ILE A 169 -20.92 8.34 -29.30
CA ILE A 169 -19.74 7.72 -29.89
C ILE A 169 -19.01 6.97 -28.79
N PRO A 170 -18.93 5.62 -28.89
CA PRO A 170 -18.16 4.83 -27.93
C PRO A 170 -16.65 5.03 -28.16
N ILE A 171 -15.89 5.10 -27.07
CA ILE A 171 -14.46 5.34 -27.08
C ILE A 171 -13.76 4.14 -26.45
N ASP A 172 -12.62 3.71 -27.04
CA ASP A 172 -11.77 2.72 -26.40
C ASP A 172 -11.19 3.28 -25.10
N SER A 173 -11.30 2.52 -24.03
CA SER A 173 -10.92 2.96 -22.71
C SER A 173 -9.67 2.23 -22.22
N LEU A 174 -8.60 2.98 -21.93
CA LEU A 174 -7.39 2.47 -21.29
C LEU A 174 -7.47 2.75 -19.79
N PHE A 175 -7.93 1.76 -19.05
CA PHE A 175 -8.12 1.87 -17.60
C PHE A 175 -6.80 1.74 -16.85
N SER A 176 -5.89 0.85 -17.27
CA SER A 176 -4.63 0.58 -16.56
C SER A 176 -3.78 1.84 -16.40
N PRO A 177 -3.49 2.25 -15.16
CA PRO A 177 -2.61 3.40 -14.89
C PRO A 177 -1.12 3.06 -15.01
N VAL A 178 -0.77 1.78 -15.08
CA VAL A 178 0.61 1.30 -15.17
C VAL A 178 1.01 1.17 -16.64
N ARG A 179 2.04 1.93 -17.05
CA ARG A 179 2.53 2.00 -18.44
C ARG A 179 3.62 0.98 -18.75
N LEU A 180 4.54 0.80 -17.79
CA LEU A 180 5.68 -0.10 -17.97
C LEU A 180 6.01 -0.79 -16.66
N VAL A 181 6.25 -2.10 -16.74
CA VAL A 181 6.83 -2.88 -15.66
C VAL A 181 7.97 -3.72 -16.23
N LYS A 182 9.16 -3.52 -15.67
CA LYS A 182 10.34 -4.31 -15.99
C LYS A 182 10.82 -4.98 -14.72
N TYR A 183 11.20 -6.25 -14.79
CA TYR A 183 11.88 -6.92 -13.69
C TYR A 183 13.17 -7.58 -14.18
N ALA A 184 14.13 -7.65 -13.27
CA ALA A 184 15.38 -8.37 -13.45
C ALA A 184 15.67 -9.15 -12.17
N VAL A 185 16.35 -10.28 -12.32
CA VAL A 185 16.80 -11.10 -11.20
C VAL A 185 18.32 -11.19 -11.27
N GLU A 186 18.98 -10.84 -10.18
CA GLU A 186 20.42 -10.92 -10.00
C GLU A 186 20.72 -11.88 -8.84
N ASN A 187 21.90 -12.47 -8.84
CA ASN A 187 22.32 -13.28 -7.70
C ASN A 187 22.76 -12.38 -6.54
N THR A 188 22.40 -12.77 -5.32
CA THR A 188 22.83 -12.12 -4.09
C THR A 188 23.42 -13.14 -3.12
N ARG A 189 24.22 -12.67 -2.14
CA ARG A 189 24.89 -13.51 -1.16
C ARG A 189 24.27 -13.36 0.21
N VAL A 190 23.96 -14.51 0.84
CA VAL A 190 23.54 -14.55 2.24
C VAL A 190 24.52 -15.46 3.00
N GLY A 191 25.33 -14.89 3.87
CA GLY A 191 26.37 -15.62 4.59
C GLY A 191 27.42 -16.24 3.65
N GLN A 192 27.50 -17.57 3.59
CA GLN A 192 28.40 -18.32 2.71
C GLN A 192 27.76 -18.76 1.40
N ILE A 193 26.43 -18.65 1.25
CA ILE A 193 25.67 -19.11 0.09
C ILE A 193 25.49 -17.93 -0.88
N THR A 194 25.77 -18.15 -2.17
CA THR A 194 25.75 -17.11 -3.22
C THR A 194 24.61 -17.29 -4.23
N ASP A 195 23.73 -18.28 -4.03
CA ASP A 195 22.73 -18.70 -5.00
C ASP A 195 21.32 -18.14 -4.70
N TYR A 196 21.24 -17.08 -3.89
CA TYR A 196 19.99 -16.39 -3.62
C TYR A 196 19.66 -15.38 -4.72
N ASP A 197 18.36 -15.20 -4.98
CA ASP A 197 17.86 -14.23 -5.95
C ASP A 197 17.64 -12.86 -5.30
N LYS A 198 18.02 -11.82 -6.05
CA LYS A 198 17.70 -10.42 -5.80
C LYS A 198 16.76 -9.95 -6.90
N LEU A 199 15.53 -9.66 -6.54
CA LEU A 199 14.53 -9.14 -7.46
C LEU A 199 14.63 -7.61 -7.56
N ILE A 200 14.79 -7.12 -8.78
CA ILE A 200 14.75 -5.71 -9.13
C ILE A 200 13.49 -5.50 -9.95
N LEU A 201 12.60 -4.59 -9.50
CA LEU A 201 11.34 -4.28 -10.15
C LEU A 201 11.27 -2.78 -10.47
N GLU A 202 11.12 -2.43 -11.74
CA GLU A 202 10.96 -1.06 -12.21
C GLU A 202 9.50 -0.86 -12.64
N ILE A 203 8.85 0.17 -12.09
CA ILE A 203 7.45 0.48 -12.36
C ILE A 203 7.34 1.92 -12.85
N ARG A 204 6.66 2.11 -13.99
CA ARG A 204 6.30 3.43 -14.51
C ARG A 204 4.79 3.53 -14.62
N THR A 205 4.22 4.55 -14.00
CA THR A 205 2.80 4.89 -14.05
C THR A 205 2.56 6.12 -14.92
N ASP A 206 1.32 6.45 -15.16
CA ASP A 206 0.92 7.66 -15.90
C ASP A 206 0.58 8.86 -15.00
N GLY A 207 0.70 8.71 -13.67
CA GLY A 207 0.43 9.76 -12.69
C GLY A 207 -0.91 9.62 -11.97
N ARG A 208 -1.83 8.76 -12.44
CA ARG A 208 -3.10 8.45 -11.76
C ARG A 208 -2.89 7.71 -10.44
N ILE A 209 -1.80 6.98 -10.32
CA ILE A 209 -1.40 6.23 -9.12
C ILE A 209 0.11 6.31 -8.95
N THR A 210 0.58 6.29 -7.70
CA THR A 210 2.02 6.20 -7.42
C THR A 210 2.54 4.77 -7.64
N PRO A 211 3.82 4.58 -8.01
CA PRO A 211 4.41 3.24 -8.14
C PRO A 211 4.32 2.40 -6.86
N ASP A 212 4.44 3.05 -5.68
CA ASP A 212 4.34 2.42 -4.37
C ASP A 212 2.94 1.84 -4.13
N ASP A 213 1.89 2.64 -4.39
CA ASP A 213 0.50 2.20 -4.24
C ASP A 213 0.14 1.12 -5.27
N ALA A 214 0.62 1.26 -6.51
CA ALA A 214 0.42 0.25 -7.55
C ALA A 214 1.01 -1.10 -7.14
N LEU A 215 2.24 -1.11 -6.60
CA LEU A 215 2.90 -2.32 -6.13
C LEU A 215 2.14 -2.94 -4.95
N LYS A 216 1.71 -2.12 -3.98
CA LYS A 216 0.92 -2.57 -2.82
C LYS A 216 -0.41 -3.20 -3.26
N GLN A 217 -1.13 -2.57 -4.19
CA GLN A 217 -2.38 -3.11 -4.73
C GLN A 217 -2.14 -4.43 -5.47
N ALA A 218 -1.09 -4.52 -6.30
CA ALA A 218 -0.75 -5.74 -7.02
C ALA A 218 -0.43 -6.90 -6.08
N ALA A 219 0.34 -6.66 -5.03
CA ALA A 219 0.65 -7.66 -4.00
C ALA A 219 -0.62 -8.12 -3.27
N SER A 220 -1.52 -7.19 -2.90
CA SER A 220 -2.79 -7.52 -2.25
C SER A 220 -3.71 -8.35 -3.15
N ILE A 221 -3.79 -8.01 -4.45
CA ILE A 221 -4.58 -8.78 -5.43
C ILE A 221 -4.03 -10.20 -5.55
N LEU A 222 -2.70 -10.34 -5.64
CA LEU A 222 -2.05 -11.66 -5.75
C LEU A 222 -2.31 -12.51 -4.51
N ASN A 223 -2.13 -11.96 -3.32
CA ASN A 223 -2.40 -12.65 -2.06
C ASN A 223 -3.87 -13.12 -1.99
N HIS A 224 -4.82 -12.23 -2.34
CA HIS A 224 -6.24 -12.59 -2.32
C HIS A 224 -6.58 -13.74 -3.26
N HIS A 225 -5.90 -13.87 -4.41
CA HIS A 225 -6.08 -15.02 -5.31
C HIS A 225 -5.43 -16.30 -4.76
N LEU A 226 -4.37 -16.19 -3.94
CA LEU A 226 -3.71 -17.33 -3.32
C LEU A 226 -4.48 -17.85 -2.09
N ASP A 227 -5.32 -17.04 -1.44
CA ASP A 227 -6.15 -17.41 -0.27
C ASP A 227 -7.04 -18.65 -0.54
N VAL A 228 -7.46 -18.86 -1.80
CA VAL A 228 -8.27 -20.04 -2.17
C VAL A 228 -7.48 -21.33 -2.00
N PHE A 229 -6.17 -21.30 -2.29
CA PHE A 229 -5.30 -22.45 -2.18
C PHE A 229 -4.91 -22.75 -0.72
N ASP A 230 -4.85 -21.73 0.11
CA ASP A 230 -4.57 -21.86 1.55
C ASP A 230 -5.70 -22.59 2.29
N ARG A 231 -6.94 -22.51 1.77
CA ARG A 231 -8.13 -23.16 2.35
C ARG A 231 -8.35 -24.61 1.94
N VAL A 232 -7.44 -25.22 1.19
CA VAL A 232 -7.58 -26.63 0.72
C VAL A 232 -7.51 -27.62 1.87
N SER A 233 -6.81 -27.31 2.97
CA SER A 233 -6.79 -28.15 4.17
C SER A 233 -6.97 -27.29 5.43
N GLU A 234 -7.60 -27.90 6.47
CA GLU A 234 -7.72 -27.26 7.79
C GLU A 234 -6.38 -27.28 8.58
N GLU A 235 -5.36 -27.97 8.05
CA GLU A 235 -4.04 -28.06 8.68
C GLU A 235 -3.25 -26.77 8.39
N ALA A 236 -2.95 -25.99 9.41
CA ALA A 236 -2.05 -24.84 9.31
C ALA A 236 -0.60 -25.30 9.12
N TYR A 237 0.10 -24.68 8.15
CA TYR A 237 1.53 -24.84 7.96
C TYR A 237 2.25 -23.69 8.67
N GLU A 238 3.19 -24.02 9.55
CA GLU A 238 4.07 -23.05 10.20
C GLU A 238 5.45 -23.12 9.55
N PHE A 239 5.92 -21.97 9.07
CA PHE A 239 7.28 -21.84 8.54
C PHE A 239 8.23 -21.45 9.67
N GLU A 240 9.40 -22.09 9.75
CA GLU A 240 10.46 -21.65 10.64
C GLU A 240 11.07 -20.36 10.10
N SER A 241 10.70 -19.22 10.69
CA SER A 241 11.26 -17.91 10.34
C SER A 241 12.33 -17.48 11.34
N GLN A 242 13.37 -16.77 10.90
CA GLN A 242 14.34 -16.15 11.82
C GLN A 242 13.71 -15.14 12.78
N GLN A 243 12.53 -14.59 12.43
CA GLN A 243 11.78 -13.70 13.30
C GLN A 243 11.18 -14.40 14.53
N SER A 244 11.05 -15.74 14.52
CA SER A 244 10.52 -16.47 15.68
C SER A 244 11.49 -16.45 16.87
N GLU A 245 12.81 -16.49 16.64
CA GLU A 245 13.77 -16.44 17.74
C GLU A 245 13.79 -15.06 18.42
N VAL A 246 13.79 -13.99 17.64
CA VAL A 246 13.72 -12.61 18.18
C VAL A 246 12.36 -12.34 18.83
N SER A 247 11.27 -12.86 18.25
CA SER A 247 9.94 -12.71 18.85
C SER A 247 9.74 -13.60 20.08
N GLU A 248 10.35 -14.78 20.14
CA GLU A 248 10.31 -15.65 21.33
C GLU A 248 11.10 -15.03 22.49
N GLU A 249 12.27 -14.47 22.24
CA GLU A 249 13.04 -13.74 23.27
C GLU A 249 12.30 -12.47 23.72
N GLN A 250 11.73 -11.72 22.81
CA GLN A 250 10.89 -10.57 23.14
C GLN A 250 9.62 -10.95 23.89
N ASN A 251 8.98 -12.07 23.52
CA ASN A 251 7.80 -12.58 24.22
C ASN A 251 8.16 -13.13 25.61
N LYS A 252 9.32 -13.77 25.77
CA LYS A 252 9.84 -14.19 27.09
C LYS A 252 10.13 -12.97 27.95
N LEU A 253 10.81 -11.96 27.40
CA LEU A 253 11.09 -10.71 28.08
C LEU A 253 9.79 -9.98 28.46
N ARG A 254 8.81 -9.92 27.55
CA ARG A 254 7.50 -9.32 27.79
C ARG A 254 6.72 -10.05 28.90
N LYS A 255 6.78 -11.37 28.94
CA LYS A 255 6.18 -12.15 30.03
C LYS A 255 6.85 -11.87 31.37
N LEU A 256 8.18 -11.81 31.39
CA LEU A 256 8.96 -11.48 32.59
C LEU A 256 8.67 -10.05 33.10
N LEU A 257 8.60 -9.06 32.21
CA LEU A 257 8.32 -7.67 32.57
C LEU A 257 6.87 -7.48 33.10
N ASN A 258 5.91 -8.23 32.56
CA ASN A 258 4.50 -8.16 33.02
C ASN A 258 4.20 -9.08 34.21
N MET A 259 5.18 -9.85 34.68
CA MET A 259 5.05 -10.69 35.87
C MET A 259 4.79 -9.84 37.12
N SER A 260 3.90 -10.29 37.99
CA SER A 260 3.60 -9.58 39.23
C SER A 260 4.80 -9.58 40.18
N VAL A 261 5.06 -8.47 40.84
CA VAL A 261 6.10 -8.37 41.89
C VAL A 261 5.85 -9.35 43.04
N ASN A 262 4.60 -9.79 43.26
CA ASN A 262 4.25 -10.79 44.29
C ASN A 262 4.65 -12.21 43.92
N GLU A 263 4.94 -12.48 42.64
CA GLU A 263 5.42 -13.80 42.16
C GLU A 263 6.93 -13.97 42.34
N ILE A 264 7.64 -12.87 42.54
CA ILE A 264 9.05 -12.92 42.95
C ILE A 264 9.04 -13.13 44.47
N GLU A 265 9.67 -14.20 44.94
CA GLU A 265 9.81 -14.53 46.33
C GLU A 265 10.57 -13.45 47.11
N LEU A 266 9.92 -12.33 47.39
CA LEU A 266 10.43 -11.22 48.20
C LEU A 266 9.98 -11.35 49.64
N SER A 267 10.75 -10.78 50.57
CA SER A 267 10.30 -10.70 51.96
C SER A 267 9.02 -9.86 52.09
N VAL A 268 8.19 -10.21 53.08
CA VAL A 268 6.92 -9.50 53.37
C VAL A 268 7.11 -7.98 53.51
N ARG A 269 8.28 -7.55 54.00
CA ARG A 269 8.62 -6.13 54.12
C ARG A 269 8.88 -5.47 52.79
N ALA A 270 9.63 -6.14 51.89
CA ALA A 270 9.91 -5.63 50.56
C ALA A 270 8.63 -5.56 49.72
N ALA A 271 7.80 -6.61 49.73
CA ALA A 271 6.54 -6.66 49.02
C ALA A 271 5.56 -5.57 49.47
N ASN A 272 5.40 -5.35 50.79
CA ASN A 272 4.55 -4.29 51.32
C ASN A 272 5.04 -2.89 50.95
N CYS A 273 6.36 -2.67 50.87
CA CYS A 273 6.92 -1.38 50.46
C CYS A 273 6.67 -1.09 48.98
N LEU A 274 6.77 -2.11 48.11
CA LEU A 274 6.50 -2.00 46.69
C LEU A 274 5.01 -1.75 46.40
N ASN A 275 4.12 -2.49 47.09
CA ASN A 275 2.67 -2.25 47.02
C ASN A 275 2.28 -0.83 47.46
N ASN A 276 2.87 -0.32 48.51
CA ASN A 276 2.65 1.06 48.97
C ASN A 276 3.20 2.12 48.00
N ALA A 277 4.18 1.75 47.18
CA ALA A 277 4.74 2.57 46.11
C ALA A 277 3.97 2.46 44.79
N ASN A 278 2.87 1.67 44.75
CA ASN A 278 2.09 1.33 43.56
C ASN A 278 2.93 0.70 42.42
N ILE A 279 3.96 -0.06 42.76
CA ILE A 279 4.77 -0.83 41.81
C ILE A 279 4.21 -2.25 41.80
N THR A 280 3.55 -2.63 40.70
CA THR A 280 2.82 -3.90 40.58
C THR A 280 3.52 -4.91 39.72
N THR A 281 4.36 -4.48 38.77
CA THR A 281 5.03 -5.35 37.80
C THR A 281 6.56 -5.31 37.95
N VAL A 282 7.21 -6.41 37.53
CA VAL A 282 8.67 -6.51 37.49
C VAL A 282 9.28 -5.47 36.57
N GLY A 283 8.60 -5.15 35.46
CA GLY A 283 9.04 -4.11 34.51
C GLY A 283 9.05 -2.73 35.15
N GLU A 284 8.00 -2.34 35.89
CA GLU A 284 7.97 -1.07 36.65
C GLU A 284 9.09 -1.01 37.68
N LEU A 285 9.39 -2.13 38.33
CA LEU A 285 10.46 -2.24 39.32
C LEU A 285 11.85 -2.08 38.67
N ALA A 286 12.11 -2.73 37.55
CA ALA A 286 13.38 -2.68 36.83
C ALA A 286 13.67 -1.29 36.24
N MET A 287 12.65 -0.49 35.92
CA MET A 287 12.80 0.88 35.43
C MET A 287 13.18 1.89 36.53
N LYS A 288 12.94 1.55 37.79
CA LYS A 288 13.29 2.43 38.91
C LYS A 288 14.77 2.41 39.21
N THR A 289 15.32 3.58 39.51
CA THR A 289 16.71 3.72 39.94
C THR A 289 16.87 3.42 41.43
N GLU A 290 18.08 3.02 41.85
CA GLU A 290 18.38 2.79 43.26
C GLU A 290 18.08 4.01 44.16
N GLN A 291 18.33 5.22 43.61
CA GLN A 291 18.07 6.48 44.35
C GLN A 291 16.59 6.73 44.52
N GLU A 292 15.76 6.34 43.58
CA GLU A 292 14.29 6.45 43.70
C GLU A 292 13.74 5.44 44.70
N MET A 293 14.27 4.21 44.67
CA MET A 293 13.87 3.17 45.61
C MET A 293 14.15 3.52 47.06
N LEU A 294 15.27 4.19 47.34
CA LEU A 294 15.64 4.65 48.69
C LEU A 294 14.79 5.82 49.20
N LYS A 295 14.05 6.52 48.35
CA LYS A 295 13.12 7.59 48.73
C LYS A 295 11.81 7.09 49.33
N TYR A 296 11.45 5.82 49.12
CA TYR A 296 10.21 5.28 49.67
C TYR A 296 10.30 5.05 51.16
N ARG A 297 9.22 5.38 51.86
CA ARG A 297 9.11 5.28 53.32
C ARG A 297 9.23 3.81 53.73
N ASN A 298 10.09 3.53 54.73
CA ASN A 298 10.39 2.22 55.28
C ASN A 298 11.18 1.28 54.37
N PHE A 299 11.78 1.76 53.26
CA PHE A 299 12.63 0.99 52.38
C PHE A 299 14.10 1.08 52.80
N GLY A 300 14.69 -0.06 53.18
CA GLY A 300 16.05 -0.12 53.69
C GLY A 300 17.06 -0.76 52.72
N LYS A 301 18.36 -0.54 52.94
CA LYS A 301 19.45 -1.13 52.14
C LYS A 301 19.37 -2.67 52.03
N LYS A 302 18.86 -3.35 53.07
CA LYS A 302 18.67 -4.82 53.04
C LYS A 302 17.63 -5.24 52.00
N SER A 303 16.50 -4.57 51.94
CA SER A 303 15.43 -4.82 50.96
C SER A 303 15.87 -4.47 49.53
N LEU A 304 16.73 -3.45 49.37
CA LEU A 304 17.31 -3.09 48.09
C LEU A 304 18.21 -4.21 47.55
N ASN A 305 19.10 -4.76 48.41
CA ASN A 305 19.99 -5.85 48.00
C ASN A 305 19.21 -7.12 47.61
N GLU A 306 18.18 -7.46 48.40
CA GLU A 306 17.28 -8.59 48.12
C GLU A 306 16.63 -8.45 46.72
N ILE A 307 16.10 -7.26 46.39
CA ILE A 307 15.50 -6.97 45.09
C ILE A 307 16.54 -7.07 43.95
N LYS A 308 17.77 -6.56 44.17
CA LYS A 308 18.85 -6.66 43.21
C LYS A 308 19.19 -8.13 42.89
N GLU A 309 19.41 -8.94 43.94
CA GLU A 309 19.71 -10.37 43.76
C GLU A 309 18.59 -11.10 43.00
N LYS A 310 17.32 -10.79 43.30
CA LYS A 310 16.19 -11.42 42.60
C LYS A 310 16.04 -10.94 41.15
N LEU A 311 16.28 -9.65 40.87
CA LEU A 311 16.28 -9.13 39.50
C LEU A 311 17.45 -9.68 38.67
N GLU A 312 18.65 -9.78 39.28
CA GLU A 312 19.81 -10.41 38.62
C GLU A 312 19.59 -11.89 38.29
N ALA A 313 18.91 -12.62 39.17
CA ALA A 313 18.52 -14.01 38.90
C ALA A 313 17.53 -14.13 37.71
N LEU A 314 16.76 -13.08 37.41
CA LEU A 314 15.85 -12.97 36.25
C LEU A 314 16.55 -12.33 35.02
N GLY A 315 17.84 -12.01 35.12
CA GLY A 315 18.59 -11.35 34.04
C GLY A 315 18.28 -9.85 33.88
N LEU A 316 17.69 -9.22 34.90
CA LEU A 316 17.29 -7.80 34.91
C LEU A 316 18.13 -7.00 35.91
N SER A 317 18.22 -5.69 35.72
CA SER A 317 18.87 -4.78 36.66
C SER A 317 18.05 -3.51 36.89
N LEU A 318 18.25 -2.85 38.04
CA LEU A 318 17.60 -1.56 38.31
C LEU A 318 18.12 -0.46 37.38
N GLY A 319 17.23 0.42 36.92
CA GLY A 319 17.55 1.54 36.04
C GLY A 319 17.61 1.20 34.57
N MET A 320 17.12 0.02 34.13
CA MET A 320 16.98 -0.32 32.73
C MET A 320 15.91 0.55 32.07
N LYS A 321 16.15 0.93 30.82
CA LYS A 321 15.16 1.62 29.97
C LYS A 321 14.56 0.60 29.02
N PHE A 322 13.24 0.39 29.13
CA PHE A 322 12.47 -0.42 28.20
C PHE A 322 11.54 0.47 27.37
N ASP A 323 11.19 0.01 26.19
CA ASP A 323 10.18 0.69 25.36
C ASP A 323 8.81 0.55 26.04
N GLU A 324 8.09 1.67 26.26
CA GLU A 324 6.78 1.68 26.92
C GLU A 324 5.76 0.78 26.26
N ARG A 325 5.93 0.51 24.95
CA ARG A 325 5.10 -0.44 24.17
C ARG A 325 5.20 -1.90 24.63
N LEU A 326 6.22 -2.25 25.40
CA LEU A 326 6.39 -3.59 25.99
C LEU A 326 5.61 -3.78 27.29
N LEU A 327 5.19 -2.69 27.93
CA LEU A 327 4.51 -2.66 29.23
C LEU A 327 2.99 -2.52 29.15
N ASP A 328 2.43 -2.13 27.99
CA ASP A 328 0.99 -1.86 27.78
C ASP A 328 0.16 -3.15 27.54
N ALA A 329 -0.01 -3.95 28.59
CA ALA A 329 -0.97 -5.07 28.58
C ALA A 329 -2.25 -4.79 29.40
N LYS A 330 -2.53 -3.54 29.82
CA LYS A 330 -3.68 -3.23 30.71
C LYS A 330 -4.70 -2.23 30.15
N LYS A 331 -4.81 -2.06 28.84
CA LYS A 331 -5.84 -1.17 28.24
C LYS A 331 -6.84 -1.86 27.30
N GLU A 332 -6.82 -3.20 27.19
CA GLU A 332 -7.86 -3.94 26.46
C GLU A 332 -8.35 -5.10 27.32
N ALA A 333 -9.26 -4.83 28.23
CA ALA A 333 -10.20 -5.77 28.84
C ALA A 333 -11.46 -5.00 29.24
#